data_04910f40e6961f146b70066275112b2b
#
_entry.id   04910f40e6961f146b70066275112b2b
#
_cell.length_a   1.000
_cell.length_b   1.000
_cell.length_c   1.000
_cell.angle_alpha   90.00
_cell.angle_beta   90.00
_cell.angle_gamma   90.00
#
_symmetry.space_group_name_H-M   'P 1'
#
loop_
_entity.id
_entity.type
_entity.pdbx_description
1 polymer ?
#
loop_
_entity_poly.entity_id
_entity_poly.type
_entity_poly.pdbx_seq_one_letter_code
_entity_poly.pdbx_strand_id
1 'polypeptide(L)'
;MSLLARRRAMPRRRWQEMRSAYLFLLPALAIYLVFVFWPVIQSIYIGFFEWNGLSKAMTYIGLDNYVAMFTKDQVFQLALRNSIVATVVLALVPTALGLGFAALFSNLRAGGVYRSAIFLPYLVSMVAVGTMWAWIYNPRIDAPGILLQAVGLDAWMHDWLGEQATAFAAA
;
A
#
# COMPACT_ATOMS: atom_id res chain seq x y z
N MET A 1 -48.19 27.20 -5.50
CA MET A 1 -47.87 25.83 -5.97
C MET A 1 -46.76 25.29 -5.12
N SER A 2 -47.10 24.46 -4.13
CA SER A 2 -46.23 24.01 -3.06
C SER A 2 -45.57 22.67 -3.42
N LEU A 3 -44.30 22.71 -3.79
CA LEU A 3 -43.46 21.53 -3.86
C LEU A 3 -42.88 21.24 -2.48
N LEU A 4 -43.76 20.85 -1.53
CA LEU A 4 -43.33 20.27 -0.28
C LEU A 4 -42.68 18.92 -0.57
N ALA A 5 -41.34 18.88 -0.50
CA ALA A 5 -40.53 17.69 -0.58
C ALA A 5 -41.04 16.68 0.45
N ARG A 6 -41.77 15.69 0.01
CA ARG A 6 -42.23 14.53 0.79
C ARG A 6 -40.96 13.79 1.25
N ARG A 7 -40.50 14.06 2.47
CA ARG A 7 -39.51 13.23 3.16
C ARG A 7 -40.10 11.81 3.24
N ARG A 8 -39.74 10.95 2.31
CA ARG A 8 -40.09 9.52 2.34
C ARG A 8 -39.48 8.93 3.62
N ALA A 9 -40.30 8.72 4.63
CA ALA A 9 -39.89 7.95 5.79
C ALA A 9 -39.34 6.61 5.30
N MET A 10 -38.12 6.26 5.69
CA MET A 10 -37.52 4.98 5.30
C MET A 10 -38.39 3.83 5.80
N PRO A 11 -38.75 2.85 4.95
CA PRO A 11 -39.59 1.73 5.37
C PRO A 11 -38.90 0.97 6.52
N ARG A 12 -39.69 0.54 7.51
CA ARG A 12 -39.22 -0.19 8.71
C ARG A 12 -38.27 -1.36 8.40
N ARG A 13 -38.44 -2.01 7.26
CA ARG A 13 -37.61 -3.09 6.77
C ARG A 13 -36.16 -2.62 6.49
N ARG A 14 -35.95 -1.44 5.91
CA ARG A 14 -34.62 -0.86 5.70
C ARG A 14 -33.89 -0.57 7.00
N TRP A 15 -34.61 -0.12 8.03
CA TRP A 15 -34.04 0.08 9.35
C TRP A 15 -33.60 -1.23 10.02
N GLN A 16 -34.34 -2.29 9.85
CA GLN A 16 -33.96 -3.61 10.37
C GLN A 16 -32.74 -4.17 9.63
N GLU A 17 -32.71 -4.06 8.31
CA GLU A 17 -31.55 -4.47 7.48
C GLU A 17 -30.28 -3.70 7.86
N MET A 18 -30.38 -2.38 8.07
CA MET A 18 -29.25 -1.56 8.52
C MET A 18 -28.79 -1.96 9.93
N ARG A 19 -29.69 -2.16 10.85
CA ARG A 19 -29.34 -2.59 12.23
C ARG A 19 -28.64 -3.95 12.23
N SER A 20 -29.11 -4.89 11.45
CA SER A 20 -28.45 -6.19 11.31
C SER A 20 -27.05 -6.04 10.72
N ALA A 21 -26.88 -5.22 9.67
CA ALA A 21 -25.58 -4.95 9.09
C ALA A 21 -24.60 -4.34 10.10
N TYR A 22 -25.03 -3.35 10.89
CA TYR A 22 -24.18 -2.78 11.94
C TYR A 22 -23.85 -3.78 13.06
N LEU A 23 -24.78 -4.62 13.45
CA LEU A 23 -24.53 -5.67 14.45
C LEU A 23 -23.49 -6.69 13.99
N PHE A 24 -23.51 -7.06 12.70
CA PHE A 24 -22.47 -7.93 12.12
C PHE A 24 -21.09 -7.25 11.99
N LEU A 25 -21.07 -5.93 11.78
CA LEU A 25 -19.82 -5.17 11.71
C LEU A 25 -19.22 -4.88 13.10
N LEU A 26 -20.03 -4.80 14.14
CA LEU A 26 -19.60 -4.42 15.49
C LEU A 26 -18.42 -5.24 16.03
N PRO A 27 -18.40 -6.58 15.96
CA PRO A 27 -17.27 -7.35 16.48
C PRO A 27 -15.96 -7.02 15.77
N ALA A 28 -15.96 -6.95 14.44
CA ALA A 28 -14.79 -6.61 13.65
C ALA A 28 -14.35 -5.16 13.92
N LEU A 29 -15.30 -4.22 13.98
CA LEU A 29 -15.03 -2.83 14.29
C LEU A 29 -14.45 -2.64 15.69
N ALA A 30 -14.97 -3.37 16.70
CA ALA A 30 -14.45 -3.31 18.06
C ALA A 30 -12.99 -3.77 18.14
N ILE A 31 -12.67 -4.90 17.49
CA ILE A 31 -11.29 -5.39 17.39
C ILE A 31 -10.40 -4.34 16.70
N TYR A 32 -10.85 -3.80 15.58
CA TYR A 32 -10.11 -2.77 14.85
C TYR A 32 -9.86 -1.51 15.70
N LEU A 33 -10.88 -1.02 16.41
CA LEU A 33 -10.77 0.16 17.27
C LEU A 33 -9.78 -0.06 18.42
N VAL A 34 -9.79 -1.24 19.05
CA VAL A 34 -8.93 -1.54 20.20
C VAL A 34 -7.48 -1.81 19.75
N PHE A 35 -7.29 -2.59 18.70
CA PHE A 35 -5.94 -3.06 18.33
C PHE A 35 -5.25 -2.25 17.25
N VAL A 36 -5.98 -1.43 16.51
CA VAL A 36 -5.41 -0.59 15.45
C VAL A 36 -5.59 0.89 15.79
N PHE A 37 -6.82 1.33 15.96
CA PHE A 37 -7.11 2.76 16.10
C PHE A 37 -6.60 3.35 17.41
N TRP A 38 -6.78 2.62 18.52
CA TRP A 38 -6.29 3.05 19.83
C TRP A 38 -4.77 3.22 19.90
N PRO A 39 -3.93 2.24 19.46
CA PRO A 39 -2.48 2.43 19.40
C PRO A 39 -2.05 3.59 18.49
N VAL A 40 -2.75 3.84 17.39
CA VAL A 40 -2.48 5.01 16.53
C VAL A 40 -2.70 6.31 17.28
N ILE A 41 -3.82 6.44 18.01
CA ILE A 41 -4.07 7.63 18.84
C ILE A 41 -2.98 7.80 19.91
N GLN A 42 -2.61 6.70 20.58
CA GLN A 42 -1.55 6.73 21.57
C GLN A 42 -0.19 7.14 20.98
N SER A 43 0.16 6.65 19.79
CA SER A 43 1.39 7.05 19.11
C SER A 43 1.41 8.54 18.79
N ILE A 44 0.29 9.10 18.32
CA ILE A 44 0.15 10.54 18.10
C ILE A 44 0.30 11.30 19.42
N TYR A 45 -0.33 10.82 20.49
CA TYR A 45 -0.24 11.46 21.80
C TYR A 45 1.18 11.45 22.35
N ILE A 46 1.86 10.30 22.30
CA ILE A 46 3.25 10.16 22.74
C ILE A 46 4.20 11.04 21.93
N GLY A 47 3.90 11.30 20.67
CA GLY A 47 4.66 12.21 19.82
C GLY A 47 4.80 13.64 20.36
N PHE A 48 3.96 14.07 21.31
CA PHE A 48 4.10 15.36 22.00
C PHE A 48 5.03 15.32 23.20
N PHE A 49 5.60 14.17 23.53
CA PHE A 49 6.45 13.96 24.69
C PHE A 49 7.82 13.45 24.29
N GLU A 50 8.83 13.85 25.03
CA GLU A 50 10.13 13.18 25.04
C GLU A 50 10.03 11.97 25.98
N TRP A 51 10.14 10.78 25.42
CA TRP A 51 10.03 9.53 26.14
C TRP A 51 10.94 8.45 25.55
N ASN A 52 11.68 7.76 26.41
CA ASN A 52 12.61 6.70 26.00
C ASN A 52 11.95 5.30 25.89
N GLY A 53 10.62 5.22 26.04
CA GLY A 53 9.89 3.95 25.96
C GLY A 53 9.92 3.09 27.22
N LEU A 54 10.79 3.38 28.20
CA LEU A 54 11.01 2.56 29.37
C LEU A 54 10.71 3.27 30.69
N SER A 55 10.98 4.57 30.78
CA SER A 55 10.76 5.35 31.99
C SER A 55 9.26 5.64 32.22
N LYS A 56 8.88 5.80 33.50
CA LYS A 56 7.54 6.27 33.86
C LYS A 56 7.35 7.77 33.63
N ALA A 57 8.45 8.53 33.53
CA ALA A 57 8.43 9.96 33.33
C ALA A 57 8.44 10.28 31.83
N MET A 58 7.51 11.14 31.42
CA MET A 58 7.44 11.71 30.09
C MET A 58 7.51 13.22 30.23
N THR A 59 8.37 13.89 29.46
CA THR A 59 8.48 15.35 29.45
C THR A 59 7.72 15.89 28.26
N TYR A 60 6.77 16.78 28.49
CA TYR A 60 6.03 17.40 27.40
C TYR A 60 6.90 18.39 26.63
N ILE A 61 7.09 18.17 25.33
CA ILE A 61 7.93 18.99 24.44
C ILE A 61 7.13 19.60 23.26
N GLY A 62 5.80 19.50 23.30
CA GLY A 62 4.96 20.07 22.25
C GLY A 62 5.15 19.39 20.90
N LEU A 63 5.43 20.17 19.85
CA LEU A 63 5.56 19.69 18.48
C LEU A 63 7.01 19.39 18.05
N ASP A 64 7.98 19.43 18.97
CA ASP A 64 9.40 19.32 18.61
C ASP A 64 9.74 18.01 17.90
N ASN A 65 9.14 16.89 18.31
CA ASN A 65 9.31 15.61 17.62
C ASN A 65 8.80 15.66 16.19
N TYR A 66 7.62 16.27 15.97
CA TYR A 66 7.04 16.38 14.63
C TYR A 66 7.87 17.32 13.75
N VAL A 67 8.33 18.44 14.29
CA VAL A 67 9.23 19.35 13.57
C VAL A 67 10.54 18.63 13.22
N ALA A 68 11.15 17.92 14.17
CA ALA A 68 12.37 17.17 13.94
C ALA A 68 12.20 16.09 12.85
N MET A 69 11.08 15.38 12.87
CA MET A 69 10.74 14.35 11.88
C MET A 69 10.72 14.93 10.45
N PHE A 70 10.11 16.09 10.24
CA PHE A 70 10.02 16.71 8.92
C PHE A 70 11.27 17.53 8.52
N THR A 71 12.12 17.97 9.45
CA THR A 71 13.23 18.87 9.14
C THR A 71 14.60 18.23 9.30
N LYS A 72 14.76 17.29 10.23
CA LYS A 72 16.07 16.73 10.60
C LYS A 72 16.20 15.24 10.29
N ASP A 73 15.10 14.48 10.29
CA ASP A 73 15.12 13.05 10.08
C ASP A 73 15.12 12.72 8.58
N GLN A 74 16.31 12.50 8.04
CA GLN A 74 16.50 12.14 6.63
C GLN A 74 15.88 10.78 6.30
N VAL A 75 15.87 9.84 7.26
CA VAL A 75 15.29 8.50 7.06
C VAL A 75 13.78 8.61 6.90
N PHE A 76 13.13 9.41 7.75
CA PHE A 76 11.70 9.67 7.63
C PHE A 76 11.34 10.36 6.30
N GLN A 77 12.09 11.39 5.92
CA GLN A 77 11.86 12.11 4.66
C GLN A 77 11.98 11.20 3.45
N LEU A 78 13.02 10.35 3.43
CA LEU A 78 13.21 9.36 2.37
C LEU A 78 12.07 8.32 2.35
N ALA A 79 11.72 7.78 3.51
CA ALA A 79 10.61 6.83 3.65
C ALA A 79 9.28 7.42 3.20
N LEU A 80 8.99 8.67 3.58
CA LEU A 80 7.78 9.38 3.17
C LEU A 80 7.73 9.57 1.65
N ARG A 81 8.83 10.05 1.06
CA ARG A 81 8.95 10.20 -0.41
C ARG A 81 8.71 8.88 -1.12
N ASN A 82 9.39 7.81 -0.68
CA ASN A 82 9.27 6.49 -1.27
C ASN A 82 7.83 5.95 -1.14
N SER A 83 7.19 6.15 0.02
CA SER A 83 5.80 5.75 0.24
C SER A 83 4.82 6.49 -0.68
N ILE A 84 5.02 7.79 -0.89
CA ILE A 84 4.20 8.58 -1.82
C ILE A 84 4.39 8.09 -3.25
N VAL A 85 5.65 7.92 -3.69
CA VAL A 85 5.95 7.44 -5.05
C VAL A 85 5.36 6.04 -5.26
N ALA A 86 5.59 5.11 -4.32
CA ALA A 86 5.02 3.77 -4.39
C ALA A 86 3.48 3.81 -4.46
N THR A 87 2.84 4.61 -3.63
CA THR A 87 1.38 4.74 -3.62
C THR A 87 0.85 5.22 -4.97
N VAL A 88 1.46 6.25 -5.54
CA VAL A 88 1.06 6.80 -6.84
C VAL A 88 1.28 5.78 -7.96
N VAL A 89 2.47 5.16 -8.01
CA VAL A 89 2.80 4.17 -9.04
C VAL A 89 1.89 2.95 -8.93
N LEU A 90 1.76 2.36 -7.73
CA LEU A 90 0.94 1.17 -7.51
C LEU A 90 -0.56 1.41 -7.66
N ALA A 91 -1.03 2.64 -7.47
CA ALA A 91 -2.42 3.00 -7.74
C ALA A 91 -2.68 3.22 -9.22
N LEU A 92 -1.81 3.93 -9.92
CA LEU A 92 -2.05 4.36 -11.30
C LEU A 92 -1.66 3.30 -12.32
N VAL A 93 -0.47 2.69 -12.20
CA VAL A 93 0.04 1.79 -13.23
C VAL A 93 -0.79 0.52 -13.37
N PRO A 94 -1.07 -0.25 -12.32
CA PRO A 94 -1.91 -1.44 -12.44
C PRO A 94 -3.34 -1.10 -12.87
N THR A 95 -3.89 0.03 -12.38
CA THR A 95 -5.24 0.47 -12.76
C THR A 95 -5.31 0.83 -14.23
N ALA A 96 -4.36 1.60 -14.75
CA ALA A 96 -4.30 1.98 -16.16
C ALA A 96 -4.11 0.75 -17.07
N LEU A 97 -3.20 -0.15 -16.69
CA LEU A 97 -2.99 -1.41 -17.41
C LEU A 97 -4.24 -2.29 -17.37
N GLY A 98 -4.87 -2.43 -16.21
CA GLY A 98 -6.10 -3.20 -16.05
C GLY A 98 -7.26 -2.66 -16.91
N LEU A 99 -7.45 -1.34 -16.93
CA LEU A 99 -8.43 -0.68 -17.80
C LEU A 99 -8.08 -0.87 -19.28
N GLY A 100 -6.81 -0.72 -19.65
CA GLY A 100 -6.35 -0.95 -21.01
C GLY A 100 -6.62 -2.38 -21.48
N PHE A 101 -6.26 -3.37 -20.68
CA PHE A 101 -6.56 -4.77 -20.99
C PHE A 101 -8.07 -5.06 -21.02
N ALA A 102 -8.83 -4.49 -20.08
CA ALA A 102 -10.28 -4.67 -20.07
C ALA A 102 -10.92 -4.12 -21.35
N ALA A 103 -10.51 -2.94 -21.80
CA ALA A 103 -10.98 -2.34 -23.04
C ALA A 103 -10.56 -3.18 -24.26
N LEU A 104 -9.31 -3.64 -24.31
CA LEU A 104 -8.80 -4.46 -25.41
C LEU A 104 -9.58 -5.78 -25.52
N PHE A 105 -9.79 -6.48 -24.40
CA PHE A 105 -10.43 -7.79 -24.39
C PHE A 105 -11.96 -7.74 -24.48
N SER A 106 -12.57 -6.58 -24.25
CA SER A 106 -14.03 -6.44 -24.36
C SER A 106 -14.58 -6.77 -25.75
N ASN A 107 -13.80 -6.51 -26.79
CA ASN A 107 -14.18 -6.68 -28.19
C ASN A 107 -13.66 -7.99 -28.82
N LEU A 108 -12.90 -8.82 -28.08
CA LEU A 108 -12.35 -10.06 -28.61
C LEU A 108 -13.30 -11.24 -28.39
N ARG A 109 -13.51 -12.06 -29.43
CA ARG A 109 -14.35 -13.29 -29.35
C ARG A 109 -13.83 -14.28 -28.31
N ALA A 110 -12.51 -14.33 -28.07
CA ALA A 110 -11.83 -15.20 -27.08
C ALA A 110 -11.48 -14.45 -25.78
N GLY A 111 -12.14 -13.33 -25.48
CA GLY A 111 -11.81 -12.48 -24.32
C GLY A 111 -11.76 -13.20 -22.98
N GLY A 112 -12.53 -14.27 -22.80
CA GLY A 112 -12.49 -15.10 -21.61
C GLY A 112 -11.15 -15.81 -21.40
N VAL A 113 -10.57 -16.37 -22.46
CA VAL A 113 -9.26 -17.06 -22.39
C VAL A 113 -8.14 -16.10 -22.04
N TYR A 114 -8.11 -14.92 -22.64
CA TYR A 114 -7.11 -13.90 -22.34
C TYR A 114 -7.22 -13.40 -20.90
N ARG A 115 -8.44 -13.21 -20.39
CA ARG A 115 -8.66 -12.84 -18.97
C ARG A 115 -8.16 -13.92 -18.04
N SER A 116 -8.43 -15.19 -18.32
CA SER A 116 -7.93 -16.30 -17.51
C SER A 116 -6.40 -16.40 -17.52
N ALA A 117 -5.76 -16.18 -18.68
CA ALA A 117 -4.31 -16.22 -18.81
C ALA A 117 -3.64 -15.10 -18.00
N ILE A 118 -4.19 -13.87 -18.01
CA ILE A 118 -3.67 -12.76 -17.20
C ILE A 118 -3.93 -12.97 -15.70
N PHE A 119 -5.00 -13.67 -15.34
CA PHE A 119 -5.29 -13.99 -13.94
C PHE A 119 -4.41 -15.11 -13.39
N LEU A 120 -3.83 -15.96 -14.25
CA LEU A 120 -3.01 -17.10 -13.84
C LEU A 120 -1.84 -16.73 -12.89
N PRO A 121 -1.05 -15.67 -13.15
CA PRO A 121 0.02 -15.26 -12.24
C PRO A 121 -0.47 -14.88 -10.84
N TYR A 122 -1.71 -14.41 -10.70
CA TYR A 122 -2.30 -14.07 -9.39
C TYR A 122 -2.47 -15.30 -8.48
N LEU A 123 -2.53 -16.49 -9.05
CA LEU A 123 -2.63 -17.75 -8.28
C LEU A 123 -1.28 -18.18 -7.67
N VAL A 124 -0.18 -17.57 -8.10
CA VAL A 124 1.14 -17.86 -7.55
C VAL A 124 1.29 -17.19 -6.18
N SER A 125 1.80 -17.93 -5.22
CA SER A 125 2.05 -17.38 -3.87
C SER A 125 3.01 -16.17 -3.94
N MET A 126 2.65 -15.07 -3.29
CA MET A 126 3.50 -13.87 -3.19
C MET A 126 4.87 -14.18 -2.57
N VAL A 127 4.93 -15.14 -1.64
CA VAL A 127 6.19 -15.61 -1.04
C VAL A 127 7.08 -16.28 -2.09
N ALA A 128 6.50 -17.13 -2.94
CA ALA A 128 7.24 -17.76 -4.03
C ALA A 128 7.74 -16.72 -5.04
N VAL A 129 6.91 -15.76 -5.42
CA VAL A 129 7.29 -14.66 -6.32
C VAL A 129 8.44 -13.86 -5.70
N GLY A 130 8.31 -13.45 -4.43
CA GLY A 130 9.36 -12.70 -3.74
C GLY A 130 10.69 -13.46 -3.66
N THR A 131 10.64 -14.79 -3.41
CA THR A 131 11.83 -15.64 -3.39
C THR A 131 12.48 -15.76 -4.77
N MET A 132 11.68 -15.91 -5.83
CA MET A 132 12.18 -15.95 -7.21
C MET A 132 12.88 -14.63 -7.59
N TRP A 133 12.28 -13.48 -7.29
CA TRP A 133 12.89 -12.20 -7.55
C TRP A 133 14.16 -11.95 -6.71
N ALA A 134 14.15 -12.36 -5.43
CA ALA A 134 15.35 -12.30 -4.59
C ALA A 134 16.52 -13.10 -5.17
N TRP A 135 16.26 -14.24 -5.84
CA TRP A 135 17.29 -14.99 -6.55
C TRP A 135 17.74 -14.32 -7.84
N ILE A 136 16.81 -13.80 -8.63
CA ILE A 136 17.10 -13.10 -9.89
C ILE A 136 18.02 -11.88 -9.64
N TYR A 137 17.72 -11.11 -8.59
CA TYR A 137 18.52 -9.93 -8.20
C TYR A 137 19.70 -10.24 -7.28
N ASN A 138 19.97 -11.53 -6.98
CA ASN A 138 21.10 -11.87 -6.12
C ASN A 138 22.42 -11.51 -6.80
N PRO A 139 23.34 -10.75 -6.15
CA PRO A 139 24.59 -10.31 -6.75
C PRO A 139 25.51 -11.45 -7.23
N ARG A 140 25.30 -12.68 -6.71
CA ARG A 140 26.07 -13.85 -7.15
C ARG A 140 25.57 -14.45 -8.46
N ILE A 141 24.30 -14.30 -8.76
CA ILE A 141 23.66 -14.83 -9.98
C ILE A 141 23.62 -13.73 -11.02
N ASP A 142 23.30 -12.51 -10.59
CA ASP A 142 23.21 -11.27 -11.38
C ASP A 142 22.56 -11.48 -12.76
N ALA A 143 21.41 -12.11 -12.78
CA ALA A 143 20.70 -12.37 -14.01
C ALA A 143 20.39 -11.09 -14.83
N PRO A 144 19.99 -9.96 -14.20
CA PRO A 144 19.84 -8.69 -14.91
C PRO A 144 21.16 -8.20 -15.49
N GLY A 145 22.28 -8.28 -14.74
CA GLY A 145 23.61 -7.87 -15.22
C GLY A 145 24.08 -8.70 -16.41
N ILE A 146 23.90 -10.03 -16.37
CA ILE A 146 24.22 -10.91 -17.50
C ILE A 146 23.44 -10.50 -18.76
N LEU A 147 22.17 -10.17 -18.64
CA LEU A 147 21.35 -9.70 -19.77
C LEU A 147 21.82 -8.36 -20.29
N LEU A 148 22.15 -7.40 -19.41
CA LEU A 148 22.66 -6.08 -19.79
C LEU A 148 24.00 -6.20 -20.50
N GLN A 149 24.89 -7.05 -20.02
CA GLN A 149 26.17 -7.35 -20.64
C GLN A 149 26.01 -7.95 -22.04
N ALA A 150 25.08 -8.89 -22.21
CA ALA A 150 24.80 -9.52 -23.49
C ALA A 150 24.32 -8.54 -24.57
N VAL A 151 23.70 -7.41 -24.18
CA VAL A 151 23.26 -6.33 -25.09
C VAL A 151 24.20 -5.13 -25.11
N GLY A 152 25.39 -5.21 -24.45
CA GLY A 152 26.39 -4.14 -24.44
C GLY A 152 26.05 -2.93 -23.56
N LEU A 153 25.21 -3.11 -22.56
CA LEU A 153 24.78 -2.07 -21.63
C LEU A 153 25.47 -2.19 -20.25
N ASP A 154 26.77 -2.49 -20.24
CA ASP A 154 27.57 -2.71 -19.01
C ASP A 154 27.52 -1.52 -18.03
N ALA A 155 27.37 -0.31 -18.54
CA ALA A 155 27.26 0.91 -17.73
C ALA A 155 26.01 0.97 -16.83
N TRP A 156 25.04 0.08 -17.06
CA TRP A 156 23.81 -0.02 -16.30
C TRP A 156 23.81 -1.16 -15.27
N MET A 157 24.95 -1.82 -15.11
CA MET A 157 25.14 -2.85 -14.09
C MET A 157 25.22 -2.21 -12.71
N HIS A 158 24.34 -2.64 -11.82
CA HIS A 158 24.24 -2.15 -10.44
C HIS A 158 23.92 -3.31 -9.50
N ASP A 159 24.27 -3.18 -8.23
CA ASP A 159 23.71 -4.03 -7.18
C ASP A 159 22.27 -3.56 -6.90
N TRP A 160 21.33 -4.14 -7.65
CA TRP A 160 19.92 -3.71 -7.69
C TRP A 160 19.24 -3.63 -6.32
N LEU A 161 19.58 -4.53 -5.38
CA LEU A 161 19.02 -4.58 -4.04
C LEU A 161 19.96 -4.00 -2.98
N GLY A 162 21.26 -3.90 -3.25
CA GLY A 162 22.26 -3.40 -2.30
C GLY A 162 22.45 -1.90 -2.34
N GLU A 163 22.18 -1.25 -3.48
CA GLU A 163 22.30 0.20 -3.61
C GLU A 163 21.01 0.91 -3.24
N GLN A 164 21.11 1.94 -2.38
CA GLN A 164 19.96 2.70 -1.90
C GLN A 164 19.16 3.40 -3.01
N ALA A 165 19.84 3.74 -4.13
CA ALA A 165 19.24 4.41 -5.26
C ALA A 165 18.36 3.48 -6.12
N THR A 166 18.74 2.20 -6.25
CA THR A 166 18.10 1.22 -7.12
C THR A 166 17.17 0.27 -6.37
N ALA A 167 17.46 -0.02 -5.09
CA ALA A 167 16.71 -0.98 -4.27
C ALA A 167 15.20 -0.68 -4.20
N PHE A 168 14.81 0.58 -4.12
CA PHE A 168 13.39 0.96 -4.09
C PHE A 168 12.67 0.71 -5.42
N ALA A 169 13.36 0.85 -6.55
CA ALA A 169 12.78 0.64 -7.86
C ALA A 169 12.78 -0.84 -8.27
N ALA A 170 13.67 -1.66 -7.65
CA ALA A 170 13.80 -3.08 -7.89
C ALA A 170 12.88 -3.95 -7.01
N ALA A 171 12.36 -3.40 -5.91
CA ALA A 171 11.46 -4.07 -4.98
C ALA A 171 9.99 -3.92 -5.36
#